data_fe954969a0d9de14cf84a8c7ae0e8cef
#
_entry.id   fe954969a0d9de14cf84a8c7ae0e8cef
#
_cell.length_a   1.000
_cell.length_b   1.000
_cell.length_c   1.000
_cell.angle_alpha   90.00
_cell.angle_beta   90.00
_cell.angle_gamma   90.00
#
_symmetry.space_group_name_H-M   'P 1'
#
loop_
_entity.id
_entity.type
_entity.pdbx_description
1 polymer ?
#
loop_
_entity_poly.entity_id
_entity_poly.type
_entity_poly.pdbx_seq_one_letter_code
_entity_poly.pdbx_strand_id
1 'polypeptide(L)'
;MNFYNEILEQLKDIPNYEGKPAVALETTIISHGMPYPQNVETALAVEHEIRKVGAIPVTIGILDGKIKIGMNPDEIETFGKKQHEIMKVSRRDIGYCLANKRSGATTVAATMIFANLAHISVFATGGLGGVHRGATTSMDVSADLEEFGKSPVNVVCSGPKAILDIPLTLEYLETKGVPVIGYGTSTLPLFYSRE
;
A
#
# COMPACT_ATOMS: atom_id res chain seq x y z
N MET A 1 -0.56 30.32 -4.26
CA MET A 1 0.35 29.61 -3.32
C MET A 1 1.29 28.78 -4.16
N ASN A 2 2.60 28.70 -3.85
CA ASN A 2 3.53 27.86 -4.61
C ASN A 2 3.24 26.39 -4.25
N PHE A 3 3.28 25.47 -5.24
CA PHE A 3 3.09 24.01 -5.06
C PHE A 3 3.87 23.44 -3.86
N TYR A 4 5.11 23.89 -3.65
CA TYR A 4 5.91 23.49 -2.50
C TYR A 4 5.22 23.81 -1.16
N ASN A 5 4.65 25.00 -1.03
CA ASN A 5 3.93 25.40 0.19
C ASN A 5 2.62 24.62 0.36
N GLU A 6 1.92 24.28 -0.73
CA GLU A 6 0.72 23.43 -0.65
C GLU A 6 1.06 22.04 -0.09
N ILE A 7 2.18 21.46 -0.52
CA ILE A 7 2.62 20.16 0.00
C ILE A 7 3.07 20.25 1.45
N LEU A 8 3.80 21.32 1.83
CA LEU A 8 4.20 21.52 3.22
C LEU A 8 3.00 21.65 4.15
N GLU A 9 1.94 22.34 3.75
CA GLU A 9 0.71 22.43 4.54
C GLU A 9 0.03 21.05 4.66
N GLN A 10 -0.09 20.30 3.56
CA GLN A 10 -0.64 18.94 3.63
C GLN A 10 0.14 18.03 4.58
N LEU A 11 1.48 18.15 4.61
CA LEU A 11 2.31 17.35 5.51
C LEU A 11 2.13 17.72 6.99
N LYS A 12 1.80 18.99 7.29
CA LYS A 12 1.47 19.42 8.67
C LYS A 12 0.12 18.86 9.15
N ASP A 13 -0.82 18.67 8.21
CA ASP A 13 -2.16 18.18 8.50
C ASP A 13 -2.26 16.64 8.55
N ILE A 14 -1.16 15.92 8.37
CA ILE A 14 -1.13 14.46 8.47
C ILE A 14 -1.50 14.02 9.90
N PRO A 15 -2.53 13.14 10.06
CA PRO A 15 -2.90 12.63 11.37
C PRO A 15 -1.75 11.85 12.02
N ASN A 16 -1.55 12.05 13.31
CA ASN A 16 -0.56 11.31 14.09
C ASN A 16 -1.22 10.12 14.78
N TYR A 17 -0.74 8.91 14.47
CA TYR A 17 -1.20 7.64 15.05
C TYR A 17 -0.19 7.02 16.03
N GLU A 18 0.84 7.75 16.45
CA GLU A 18 1.83 7.24 17.40
C GLU A 18 1.15 6.69 18.67
N GLY A 19 1.51 5.47 19.04
CA GLY A 19 0.95 4.79 20.22
C GLY A 19 -0.51 4.32 20.07
N LYS A 20 -1.15 4.52 18.90
CA LYS A 20 -2.50 4.03 18.63
C LYS A 20 -2.46 2.69 17.89
N PRO A 21 -3.45 1.78 18.09
CA PRO A 21 -3.52 0.51 17.39
C PRO A 21 -4.06 0.72 15.96
N ALA A 22 -3.32 1.47 15.14
CA ALA A 22 -3.70 1.77 13.77
C ALA A 22 -3.10 0.78 12.78
N VAL A 23 -3.89 0.41 11.76
CA VAL A 23 -3.48 -0.49 10.67
C VAL A 23 -3.71 0.23 9.34
N ALA A 24 -2.64 0.49 8.60
CA ALA A 24 -2.72 1.06 7.26
C ALA A 24 -3.28 0.04 6.26
N LEU A 25 -4.01 0.54 5.26
CA LEU A 25 -4.56 -0.23 4.15
C LEU A 25 -4.27 0.50 2.83
N GLU A 26 -3.88 -0.23 1.80
CA GLU A 26 -3.66 0.31 0.46
C GLU A 26 -4.97 0.52 -0.31
N THR A 27 -4.92 1.32 -1.38
CA THR A 27 -6.05 1.57 -2.27
C THR A 27 -5.88 0.98 -3.66
N THR A 28 -4.69 0.45 -4.02
CA THR A 28 -4.50 -0.23 -5.32
C THR A 28 -5.47 -1.41 -5.48
N ILE A 29 -5.74 -2.16 -4.41
CA ILE A 29 -6.71 -3.26 -4.46
C ILE A 29 -8.12 -2.78 -4.83
N ILE A 30 -8.49 -1.56 -4.44
CA ILE A 30 -9.80 -0.98 -4.72
C ILE A 30 -9.90 -0.58 -6.19
N SER A 31 -8.93 0.18 -6.71
CA SER A 31 -9.03 0.76 -8.05
C SER A 31 -8.44 -0.13 -9.16
N HIS A 32 -7.56 -1.10 -8.82
CA HIS A 32 -6.83 -1.90 -9.81
C HIS A 32 -6.81 -3.40 -9.51
N GLY A 33 -7.43 -3.85 -8.43
CA GLY A 33 -7.39 -5.24 -8.00
C GLY A 33 -8.64 -6.04 -8.32
N MET A 34 -9.81 -5.45 -8.18
CA MET A 34 -11.10 -6.11 -8.31
C MET A 34 -12.13 -5.24 -9.02
N PRO A 35 -13.14 -5.83 -9.69
CA PRO A 35 -14.22 -5.07 -10.30
C PRO A 35 -15.15 -4.45 -9.23
N TYR A 36 -15.81 -3.35 -9.61
CA TYR A 36 -16.91 -2.78 -8.83
C TYR A 36 -18.16 -3.68 -8.95
N PRO A 37 -18.96 -3.91 -7.89
CA PRO A 37 -18.85 -3.32 -6.53
C PRO A 37 -17.98 -4.13 -5.56
N GLN A 38 -17.49 -5.30 -5.94
CA GLN A 38 -16.74 -6.22 -5.09
C GLN A 38 -15.51 -5.58 -4.43
N ASN A 39 -14.85 -4.67 -5.13
CA ASN A 39 -13.68 -3.93 -4.62
C ASN A 39 -14.02 -3.08 -3.39
N VAL A 40 -15.14 -2.36 -3.41
CA VAL A 40 -15.62 -1.53 -2.29
C VAL A 40 -16.08 -2.41 -1.13
N GLU A 41 -16.89 -3.43 -1.42
CA GLU A 41 -17.37 -4.39 -0.43
C GLU A 41 -16.20 -5.03 0.32
N THR A 42 -15.16 -5.45 -0.40
CA THR A 42 -13.95 -6.03 0.19
C THR A 42 -13.19 -5.03 1.05
N ALA A 43 -13.00 -3.80 0.58
CA ALA A 43 -12.31 -2.77 1.36
C ALA A 43 -13.02 -2.47 2.68
N LEU A 44 -14.34 -2.28 2.64
CA LEU A 44 -15.15 -2.01 3.83
C LEU A 44 -15.21 -3.22 4.77
N ALA A 45 -15.23 -4.44 4.23
CA ALA A 45 -15.16 -5.66 5.03
C ALA A 45 -13.83 -5.80 5.77
N VAL A 46 -12.71 -5.49 5.11
CA VAL A 46 -11.38 -5.49 5.74
C VAL A 46 -11.31 -4.46 6.88
N GLU A 47 -11.80 -3.23 6.63
CA GLU A 47 -11.88 -2.22 7.70
C GLU A 47 -12.74 -2.70 8.89
N HIS A 48 -13.85 -3.38 8.61
CA HIS A 48 -14.72 -3.93 9.64
C HIS A 48 -14.00 -4.98 10.49
N GLU A 49 -13.24 -5.91 9.88
CA GLU A 49 -12.46 -6.91 10.62
C GLU A 49 -11.41 -6.27 11.54
N ILE A 50 -10.74 -5.20 11.08
CA ILE A 50 -9.78 -4.46 11.90
C ILE A 50 -10.49 -3.80 13.10
N ARG A 51 -11.67 -3.21 12.88
CA ARG A 51 -12.46 -2.61 13.99
C ARG A 51 -12.93 -3.63 15.01
N LYS A 52 -13.27 -4.86 14.59
CA LYS A 52 -13.70 -5.94 15.49
C LYS A 52 -12.67 -6.29 16.57
N VAL A 53 -11.40 -6.18 16.25
CA VAL A 53 -10.29 -6.44 17.19
C VAL A 53 -9.86 -5.21 17.98
N GLY A 54 -10.61 -4.10 17.87
CA GLY A 54 -10.33 -2.84 18.59
C GLY A 54 -9.24 -1.98 17.96
N ALA A 55 -8.79 -2.30 16.74
CA ALA A 55 -7.83 -1.50 16.01
C ALA A 55 -8.50 -0.46 15.09
N ILE A 56 -7.74 0.51 14.63
CA ILE A 56 -8.19 1.62 13.78
C ILE A 56 -7.75 1.34 12.34
N PRO A 57 -8.66 1.03 11.40
CA PRO A 57 -8.31 0.93 9.99
C PRO A 57 -8.02 2.31 9.42
N VAL A 58 -6.95 2.42 8.65
CA VAL A 58 -6.51 3.68 8.02
C VAL A 58 -6.25 3.41 6.55
N THR A 59 -7.30 3.55 5.73
CA THR A 59 -7.21 3.42 4.28
C THR A 59 -6.54 4.65 3.70
N ILE A 60 -5.49 4.48 2.88
CA ILE A 60 -4.60 5.53 2.41
C ILE A 60 -4.68 5.68 0.89
N GLY A 61 -4.83 6.92 0.42
CA GLY A 61 -4.85 7.27 -0.99
C GLY A 61 -4.53 8.75 -1.25
N ILE A 62 -4.63 9.18 -2.50
CA ILE A 62 -4.54 10.58 -2.91
C ILE A 62 -5.86 10.93 -3.61
N LEU A 63 -6.57 11.94 -3.14
CA LEU A 63 -7.83 12.41 -3.74
C LEU A 63 -7.67 13.86 -4.20
N ASP A 64 -7.80 14.09 -5.51
CA ASP A 64 -7.70 15.40 -6.14
C ASP A 64 -6.43 16.18 -5.72
N GLY A 65 -5.30 15.47 -5.71
CA GLY A 65 -4.00 16.00 -5.30
C GLY A 65 -3.85 16.23 -3.80
N LYS A 66 -4.73 15.67 -2.98
CA LYS A 66 -4.63 15.73 -1.51
C LYS A 66 -4.33 14.36 -0.93
N ILE A 67 -3.33 14.31 -0.06
CA ILE A 67 -2.98 13.09 0.69
C ILE A 67 -4.13 12.78 1.65
N LYS A 68 -4.66 11.57 1.56
CA LYS A 68 -5.72 11.04 2.43
C LYS A 68 -5.17 9.90 3.27
N ILE A 69 -5.11 10.11 4.56
CA ILE A 69 -4.74 9.09 5.55
C ILE A 69 -5.96 8.88 6.45
N GLY A 70 -6.69 7.79 6.19
CA GLY A 70 -8.00 7.53 6.77
C GLY A 70 -9.12 8.00 5.84
N MET A 71 -9.27 7.37 4.68
CA MET A 71 -10.38 7.62 3.75
C MET A 71 -11.70 7.19 4.39
N ASN A 72 -12.74 8.00 4.18
CA ASN A 72 -14.09 7.64 4.59
C ASN A 72 -14.78 6.73 3.55
N PRO A 73 -15.93 6.10 3.88
CA PRO A 73 -16.64 5.20 2.97
C PRO A 73 -17.01 5.82 1.61
N ASP A 74 -17.37 7.10 1.54
CA ASP A 74 -17.74 7.76 0.28
C ASP A 74 -16.51 7.97 -0.62
N GLU A 75 -15.34 8.23 -0.02
CA GLU A 75 -14.07 8.33 -0.74
C GLU A 75 -13.65 6.94 -1.26
N ILE A 76 -13.81 5.88 -0.47
CA ILE A 76 -13.57 4.48 -0.89
C ILE A 76 -14.51 4.10 -2.04
N GLU A 77 -15.80 4.44 -1.93
CA GLU A 77 -16.80 4.22 -2.99
C GLU A 77 -16.40 4.95 -4.29
N THR A 78 -15.91 6.18 -4.19
CA THR A 78 -15.42 6.96 -5.32
C THR A 78 -14.25 6.26 -6.02
N PHE A 79 -13.29 5.72 -5.26
CA PHE A 79 -12.16 4.96 -5.79
C PHE A 79 -12.60 3.67 -6.48
N GLY A 80 -13.61 3.01 -5.94
CA GLY A 80 -14.18 1.80 -6.51
C GLY A 80 -14.91 2.04 -7.82
N LYS A 81 -15.70 3.12 -7.92
CA LYS A 81 -16.49 3.47 -9.10
C LYS A 81 -15.63 4.03 -10.24
N LYS A 82 -14.67 4.88 -9.91
CA LYS A 82 -13.87 5.63 -10.87
C LYS A 82 -12.54 4.96 -11.23
N GLN A 83 -12.44 3.65 -11.16
CA GLN A 83 -11.20 2.87 -11.34
C GLN A 83 -10.30 3.36 -12.49
N HIS A 84 -10.89 3.63 -13.66
CA HIS A 84 -10.15 4.06 -14.86
C HIS A 84 -9.59 5.49 -14.78
N GLU A 85 -10.12 6.32 -13.89
CA GLU A 85 -9.68 7.70 -13.68
C GLU A 85 -8.60 7.80 -12.59
N ILE A 86 -8.52 6.78 -11.72
CA ILE A 86 -7.60 6.74 -10.58
C ILE A 86 -6.23 6.23 -11.02
N MET A 87 -5.19 7.03 -10.83
CA MET A 87 -3.81 6.61 -11.11
C MET A 87 -3.38 5.50 -10.14
N LYS A 88 -2.61 4.53 -10.64
CA LYS A 88 -1.80 3.69 -9.76
C LYS A 88 -0.56 4.47 -9.35
N VAL A 89 -0.38 4.70 -8.05
CA VAL A 89 0.68 5.55 -7.50
C VAL A 89 1.65 4.73 -6.68
N SER A 90 2.90 4.67 -7.14
CA SER A 90 4.05 4.18 -6.39
C SER A 90 4.93 5.36 -5.97
N ARG A 91 6.07 5.11 -5.31
CA ARG A 91 7.00 6.14 -4.83
C ARG A 91 7.27 7.24 -5.87
N ARG A 92 7.62 6.86 -7.10
CA ARG A 92 7.99 7.81 -8.17
C ARG A 92 6.82 8.69 -8.62
N ASP A 93 5.58 8.22 -8.44
CA ASP A 93 4.38 8.85 -9.00
C ASP A 93 3.74 9.83 -8.02
N ILE A 94 4.11 9.81 -6.72
CA ILE A 94 3.52 10.65 -5.68
C ILE A 94 3.60 12.13 -6.06
N GLY A 95 4.79 12.63 -6.32
CA GLY A 95 4.98 14.03 -6.67
C GLY A 95 4.21 14.46 -7.92
N TYR A 96 4.17 13.62 -8.95
CA TYR A 96 3.40 13.87 -10.17
C TYR A 96 1.89 13.91 -9.90
N CYS A 97 1.38 12.96 -9.11
CA CYS A 97 -0.04 12.87 -8.76
C CYS A 97 -0.50 14.11 -8.00
N LEU A 98 0.28 14.54 -6.99
CA LEU A 98 -0.02 15.72 -6.18
C LEU A 98 0.05 17.01 -7.02
N ALA A 99 1.12 17.19 -7.81
CA ALA A 99 1.34 18.40 -8.62
C ALA A 99 0.24 18.62 -9.67
N ASN A 100 -0.27 17.53 -10.24
CA ASN A 100 -1.33 17.58 -11.26
C ASN A 100 -2.73 17.46 -10.67
N LYS A 101 -2.87 17.52 -9.34
CA LYS A 101 -4.15 17.42 -8.62
C LYS A 101 -4.98 16.20 -9.04
N ARG A 102 -4.31 15.07 -9.28
CA ARG A 102 -4.95 13.82 -9.67
C ARG A 102 -5.31 12.99 -8.45
N SER A 103 -6.27 12.10 -8.64
CA SER A 103 -6.55 11.04 -7.66
C SER A 103 -5.69 9.82 -7.95
N GLY A 104 -5.18 9.20 -6.89
CA GLY A 104 -4.23 8.11 -6.99
C GLY A 104 -4.41 7.04 -5.92
N ALA A 105 -4.48 5.78 -6.37
CA ALA A 105 -4.51 4.60 -5.53
C ALA A 105 -3.07 4.19 -5.18
N THR A 106 -2.78 4.15 -3.89
CA THR A 106 -1.44 3.86 -3.38
C THR A 106 -1.11 2.37 -3.46
N THR A 107 0.07 2.05 -4.00
CA THR A 107 0.67 0.70 -3.94
C THR A 107 1.20 0.42 -2.54
N VAL A 108 1.71 -0.79 -2.31
CA VAL A 108 2.40 -1.14 -1.05
C VAL A 108 3.47 -0.11 -0.72
N ALA A 109 4.36 0.23 -1.66
CA ALA A 109 5.41 1.23 -1.46
C ALA A 109 4.84 2.61 -1.07
N ALA A 110 3.87 3.14 -1.81
CA ALA A 110 3.31 4.45 -1.51
C ALA A 110 2.53 4.47 -0.19
N THR A 111 1.84 3.37 0.14
CA THR A 111 1.12 3.21 1.41
C THR A 111 2.09 3.20 2.59
N MET A 112 3.22 2.50 2.49
CA MET A 112 4.25 2.48 3.52
C MET A 112 4.84 3.87 3.78
N ILE A 113 5.08 4.66 2.74
CA ILE A 113 5.57 6.05 2.86
C ILE A 113 4.61 6.88 3.70
N PHE A 114 3.33 6.86 3.35
CA PHE A 114 2.32 7.66 4.07
C PHE A 114 2.01 7.10 5.47
N ALA A 115 2.03 5.79 5.65
CA ALA A 115 1.89 5.15 6.95
C ALA A 115 3.02 5.59 7.90
N ASN A 116 4.27 5.58 7.41
CA ASN A 116 5.43 6.06 8.19
C ASN A 116 5.30 7.55 8.55
N LEU A 117 4.88 8.40 7.63
CA LEU A 117 4.64 9.83 7.91
C LEU A 117 3.55 10.05 8.96
N ALA A 118 2.58 9.15 9.05
CA ALA A 118 1.50 9.20 10.04
C ALA A 118 1.82 8.43 11.34
N HIS A 119 3.04 7.93 11.50
CA HIS A 119 3.48 7.09 12.62
C HIS A 119 2.62 5.82 12.80
N ILE A 120 2.18 5.21 11.70
CA ILE A 120 1.51 3.91 11.69
C ILE A 120 2.56 2.83 11.47
N SER A 121 2.69 1.93 12.45
CA SER A 121 3.72 0.88 12.44
C SER A 121 3.27 -0.45 11.82
N VAL A 122 2.00 -0.61 11.52
CA VAL A 122 1.43 -1.85 10.94
C VAL A 122 0.64 -1.53 9.67
N PHE A 123 0.91 -2.30 8.63
CA PHE A 123 0.18 -2.23 7.37
C PHE A 123 -0.29 -3.64 6.98
N ALA A 124 -1.56 -3.81 6.66
CA ALA A 124 -2.13 -5.08 6.21
C ALA A 124 -2.47 -5.00 4.72
N THR A 125 -2.03 -5.99 3.94
CA THR A 125 -2.30 -6.08 2.51
C THR A 125 -2.47 -7.53 2.06
N GLY A 126 -2.87 -7.74 0.81
CA GLY A 126 -2.95 -9.05 0.20
C GLY A 126 -1.60 -9.51 -0.35
N GLY A 127 -1.35 -9.26 -1.63
CA GLY A 127 -0.14 -9.69 -2.33
C GLY A 127 0.86 -8.58 -2.57
N LEU A 128 2.13 -8.88 -2.32
CA LEU A 128 3.25 -7.97 -2.52
C LEU A 128 3.76 -8.00 -3.96
N GLY A 129 4.39 -6.90 -4.40
CA GLY A 129 5.32 -6.92 -5.53
C GLY A 129 6.63 -7.61 -5.15
N GLY A 130 7.42 -7.93 -6.17
CA GLY A 130 8.70 -8.65 -5.99
C GLY A 130 9.58 -8.50 -7.23
N VAL A 131 10.54 -9.39 -7.36
CA VAL A 131 11.38 -9.54 -8.56
C VAL A 131 10.57 -10.25 -9.64
N HIS A 132 10.43 -9.66 -10.83
CA HIS A 132 9.72 -10.30 -11.92
C HIS A 132 10.57 -11.40 -12.59
N ARG A 133 9.90 -12.43 -13.14
CA ARG A 133 10.59 -13.46 -13.92
C ARG A 133 11.33 -12.82 -15.09
N GLY A 134 12.58 -13.17 -15.27
CA GLY A 134 13.46 -12.55 -16.28
C GLY A 134 14.09 -11.21 -15.84
N ALA A 135 13.98 -10.84 -14.59
CA ALA A 135 14.58 -9.61 -14.05
C ALA A 135 16.09 -9.53 -14.20
N THR A 136 16.78 -10.67 -14.31
CA THR A 136 18.23 -10.71 -14.61
C THR A 136 18.60 -10.04 -15.94
N THR A 137 17.64 -9.92 -16.86
CA THR A 137 17.81 -9.23 -18.14
C THR A 137 17.06 -7.90 -18.18
N SER A 138 15.83 -7.85 -17.65
CA SER A 138 14.96 -6.68 -17.72
C SER A 138 15.16 -5.68 -16.58
N MET A 139 15.77 -6.09 -15.45
CA MET A 139 15.86 -5.35 -14.20
C MET A 139 14.48 -4.96 -13.63
N ASP A 140 13.43 -5.73 -13.98
CA ASP A 140 12.06 -5.47 -13.52
C ASP A 140 11.88 -5.94 -12.07
N VAL A 141 12.06 -5.01 -11.15
CA VAL A 141 11.95 -5.19 -9.70
C VAL A 141 10.94 -4.21 -9.15
N SER A 142 10.01 -4.69 -8.35
CA SER A 142 8.98 -3.85 -7.74
C SER A 142 9.57 -2.82 -6.78
N ALA A 143 9.07 -1.59 -6.83
CA ALA A 143 9.40 -0.55 -5.87
C ALA A 143 9.00 -0.90 -4.42
N ASP A 144 8.10 -1.86 -4.23
CA ASP A 144 7.71 -2.35 -2.91
C ASP A 144 8.93 -2.88 -2.15
N LEU A 145 9.80 -3.65 -2.83
CA LEU A 145 11.00 -4.22 -2.23
C LEU A 145 12.00 -3.15 -1.76
N GLU A 146 12.11 -2.06 -2.52
CA GLU A 146 12.94 -0.92 -2.12
C GLU A 146 12.38 -0.20 -0.90
N GLU A 147 11.06 -0.14 -0.77
CA GLU A 147 10.41 0.57 0.32
C GLU A 147 10.48 -0.20 1.63
N PHE A 148 10.45 -1.54 1.59
CA PHE A 148 10.66 -2.37 2.79
C PHE A 148 11.97 -2.06 3.51
N GLY A 149 13.02 -1.72 2.78
CA GLY A 149 14.31 -1.34 3.36
C GLY A 149 14.39 0.13 3.84
N LYS A 150 13.34 0.95 3.64
CA LYS A 150 13.38 2.39 3.92
C LYS A 150 12.35 2.85 4.95
N SER A 151 11.18 2.25 4.94
CA SER A 151 10.06 2.63 5.83
C SER A 151 9.93 1.63 6.97
N PRO A 152 10.02 2.05 8.25
CA PRO A 152 9.93 1.17 9.41
C PRO A 152 8.47 0.79 9.71
N VAL A 153 7.82 0.11 8.76
CA VAL A 153 6.44 -0.34 8.84
C VAL A 153 6.40 -1.85 8.70
N ASN A 154 5.78 -2.54 9.65
CA ASN A 154 5.58 -3.99 9.60
C ASN A 154 4.44 -4.31 8.62
N VAL A 155 4.75 -5.05 7.57
CA VAL A 155 3.75 -5.42 6.56
C VAL A 155 3.27 -6.85 6.79
N VAL A 156 1.99 -6.99 7.10
CA VAL A 156 1.29 -8.28 7.22
C VAL A 156 0.61 -8.56 5.88
N CYS A 157 0.93 -9.69 5.25
CA CYS A 157 0.48 -9.98 3.89
C CYS A 157 0.28 -11.48 3.65
N SER A 158 -0.30 -11.82 2.50
CA SER A 158 -0.40 -13.19 2.00
C SER A 158 0.80 -13.58 1.10
N GLY A 159 1.92 -12.87 1.23
CA GLY A 159 3.15 -13.14 0.47
C GLY A 159 3.23 -12.43 -0.90
N PRO A 160 4.32 -12.66 -1.63
CA PRO A 160 4.48 -12.14 -2.98
C PRO A 160 3.52 -12.81 -3.96
N LYS A 161 3.18 -12.13 -5.05
CA LYS A 161 2.29 -12.68 -6.09
C LYS A 161 2.96 -13.85 -6.81
N ALA A 162 2.23 -14.93 -7.07
CA ALA A 162 2.74 -16.18 -7.70
C ALA A 162 3.36 -15.99 -9.10
N ILE A 163 3.08 -14.88 -9.78
CA ILE A 163 3.69 -14.53 -11.08
C ILE A 163 5.15 -14.09 -10.98
N LEU A 164 5.63 -13.81 -9.78
CA LEU A 164 6.97 -13.31 -9.50
C LEU A 164 8.03 -14.44 -9.44
N ASP A 165 9.27 -14.05 -9.47
CA ASP A 165 10.40 -14.92 -9.16
C ASP A 165 10.60 -14.92 -7.64
N ILE A 166 10.09 -15.95 -6.98
CA ILE A 166 10.06 -16.03 -5.52
C ILE A 166 11.45 -16.16 -4.92
N PRO A 167 12.33 -17.07 -5.42
CA PRO A 167 13.70 -17.14 -4.93
C PRO A 167 14.44 -15.79 -5.03
N LEU A 168 14.42 -15.14 -6.19
CA LEU A 168 15.07 -13.84 -6.35
C LEU A 168 14.43 -12.75 -5.50
N THR A 169 13.12 -12.82 -5.22
CA THR A 169 12.46 -11.89 -4.32
C THR A 169 12.97 -12.02 -2.89
N LEU A 170 13.16 -13.23 -2.39
CA LEU A 170 13.71 -13.49 -1.05
C LEU A 170 15.16 -13.03 -0.95
N GLU A 171 16.00 -13.35 -1.93
CA GLU A 171 17.40 -12.89 -2.02
C GLU A 171 17.49 -11.35 -2.02
N TYR A 172 16.56 -10.70 -2.72
CA TYR A 172 16.52 -9.23 -2.76
C TYR A 172 16.16 -8.64 -1.40
N LEU A 173 15.17 -9.22 -0.71
CA LEU A 173 14.76 -8.80 0.64
C LEU A 173 15.90 -9.01 1.64
N GLU A 174 16.61 -10.14 1.58
CA GLU A 174 17.78 -10.40 2.40
C GLU A 174 18.86 -9.32 2.18
N THR A 175 19.18 -9.02 0.93
CA THR A 175 20.15 -7.97 0.56
C THR A 175 19.76 -6.60 1.13
N LYS A 176 18.44 -6.30 1.22
CA LYS A 176 17.92 -5.06 1.82
C LYS A 176 17.83 -5.10 3.35
N GLY A 177 18.17 -6.21 3.97
CA GLY A 177 18.07 -6.40 5.43
C GLY A 177 16.64 -6.49 5.95
N VAL A 178 15.71 -6.94 5.09
CA VAL A 178 14.28 -7.05 5.43
C VAL A 178 13.97 -8.46 5.92
N PRO A 179 13.60 -8.65 7.19
CA PRO A 179 13.23 -9.96 7.72
C PRO A 179 11.90 -10.44 7.14
N VAL A 180 11.85 -11.72 6.74
CA VAL A 180 10.62 -12.40 6.31
C VAL A 180 10.24 -13.42 7.37
N ILE A 181 9.08 -13.25 7.99
CA ILE A 181 8.63 -14.06 9.13
C ILE A 181 7.32 -14.76 8.78
N GLY A 182 7.29 -16.09 8.87
CA GLY A 182 6.07 -16.88 8.74
C GLY A 182 5.27 -16.88 10.05
N TYR A 183 4.06 -16.34 10.03
CA TYR A 183 3.17 -16.40 11.19
C TYR A 183 2.32 -17.68 11.14
N GLY A 184 2.66 -18.64 12.01
CA GLY A 184 1.98 -19.94 12.07
C GLY A 184 2.21 -20.83 10.83
N THR A 185 3.24 -20.56 10.03
CA THR A 185 3.58 -21.33 8.82
C THR A 185 5.08 -21.41 8.63
N SER A 186 5.55 -22.52 8.06
CA SER A 186 6.93 -22.70 7.58
C SER A 186 7.06 -22.56 6.08
N THR A 187 5.94 -22.34 5.36
CA THR A 187 5.91 -22.18 3.90
C THR A 187 5.52 -20.74 3.57
N LEU A 188 6.25 -20.13 2.62
CA LEU A 188 5.92 -18.80 2.12
C LEU A 188 4.65 -18.88 1.26
N PRO A 189 3.56 -18.20 1.63
CA PRO A 189 2.36 -18.18 0.79
C PRO A 189 2.60 -17.34 -0.46
N LEU A 190 1.92 -17.66 -1.56
CA LEU A 190 2.04 -17.01 -2.85
C LEU A 190 0.78 -16.24 -3.23
N PHE A 191 0.24 -15.48 -2.30
CA PHE A 191 -0.96 -14.67 -2.39
C PHE A 191 -2.22 -15.50 -2.64
N TYR A 192 -2.52 -15.95 -3.89
CA TYR A 192 -3.70 -16.77 -4.22
C TYR A 192 -3.47 -18.28 -4.07
N SER A 193 -2.24 -18.73 -4.11
CA SER A 193 -1.90 -20.15 -4.01
C SER A 193 -1.05 -20.41 -2.77
N ARG A 194 -1.14 -21.65 -2.30
CA ARG A 194 -0.33 -22.11 -1.15
C ARG A 194 1.06 -22.55 -1.56
N GLU A 195 1.22 -22.90 -2.84
CA GLU A 195 2.46 -23.39 -3.46
C GLU A 195 2.61 -22.83 -4.88
#